data_66ba9b983fb1291c7f8e82545979c242
#
_entry.id   66ba9b983fb1291c7f8e82545979c242
#
_cell.length_a   1.000
_cell.length_b   1.000
_cell.length_c   1.000
_cell.angle_alpha   90.00
_cell.angle_beta   90.00
_cell.angle_gamma   90.00
#
_symmetry.space_group_name_H-M   'P 1'
#
loop_
_entity.id
_entity.type
_entity.pdbx_description
1 polymer ?
#
loop_
_entity_poly.entity_id
_entity_poly.type
_entity_poly.pdbx_seq_one_letter_code
_entity_poly.pdbx_strand_id
1 'polypeptide(L)'
;TPENAVGIGGAYLCIYGMEGPGGYQFVGRTTQVWNHRYPQQAPGFDPEHPWLLRFFDRIKWYPVGADELLDMRADVAAGRGDSVRITEGTFSLAEHERFLADNADAIAASRTTMEYARAEERERWSLAGEFTTTEQNQTGNSDPKGKVA
;
A
#
# COMPACT_ATOMS: atom_id res chain seq x y z
N THR A 1 7.42 -6.39 -8.74
CA THR A 1 6.41 -6.57 -7.67
C THR A 1 5.30 -7.44 -8.19
N PRO A 2 4.97 -8.56 -7.54
CA PRO A 2 3.93 -9.47 -7.99
C PRO A 2 2.53 -8.87 -7.81
N GLU A 3 1.56 -9.38 -8.57
CA GLU A 3 0.16 -9.01 -8.41
C GLU A 3 -0.34 -9.33 -6.98
N ASN A 4 -1.26 -8.52 -6.49
CA ASN A 4 -1.84 -8.57 -5.14
C ASN A 4 -0.83 -8.38 -4.01
N ALA A 5 0.38 -7.91 -4.31
CA ALA A 5 1.29 -7.39 -3.32
C ALA A 5 0.71 -6.12 -2.69
N VAL A 6 0.92 -5.97 -1.39
CA VAL A 6 0.58 -4.77 -0.64
C VAL A 6 1.88 -4.09 -0.25
N GLY A 7 2.03 -2.84 -0.61
CA GLY A 7 3.20 -2.03 -0.34
C GLY A 7 2.87 -0.72 0.34
N ILE A 8 3.80 -0.22 1.15
CA ILE A 8 3.70 1.08 1.80
C ILE A 8 4.81 1.98 1.29
N GLY A 9 4.44 3.19 0.89
CA GLY A 9 5.37 4.25 0.50
C GLY A 9 4.96 5.57 1.15
N GLY A 10 5.69 5.95 2.20
CA GLY A 10 5.32 7.11 3.00
C GLY A 10 3.95 6.96 3.66
N ALA A 11 3.02 7.85 3.31
CA ALA A 11 1.64 7.82 3.82
C ALA A 11 0.68 6.99 2.94
N TYR A 12 1.17 6.41 1.85
CA TYR A 12 0.36 5.69 0.89
C TYR A 12 0.46 4.19 1.09
N LEU A 13 -0.69 3.52 0.99
CA LEU A 13 -0.79 2.07 0.84
C LEU A 13 -1.19 1.80 -0.61
N CYS A 14 -0.45 0.91 -1.25
CA CYS A 14 -0.69 0.47 -2.61
C CYS A 14 -1.00 -1.02 -2.65
N ILE A 15 -2.02 -1.40 -3.39
CA ILE A 15 -2.29 -2.79 -3.73
C ILE A 15 -2.03 -2.94 -5.23
N TYR A 16 -1.06 -3.77 -5.59
CA TYR A 16 -0.70 -4.00 -6.99
C TYR A 16 -1.72 -4.93 -7.64
N GLY A 17 -2.57 -4.39 -8.48
CA GLY A 17 -3.61 -5.17 -9.19
C GLY A 17 -3.06 -6.10 -10.26
N MET A 18 -1.84 -5.87 -10.73
CA MET A 18 -1.11 -6.70 -11.69
C MET A 18 0.39 -6.67 -11.37
N GLU A 19 1.13 -7.63 -11.89
CA GLU A 19 2.58 -7.62 -11.82
C GLU A 19 3.17 -6.43 -12.56
N GLY A 20 4.16 -5.77 -11.96
CA GLY A 20 4.81 -4.62 -12.53
C GLY A 20 5.97 -4.09 -11.68
N PRO A 21 6.66 -3.05 -12.15
CA PRO A 21 7.68 -2.40 -11.34
C PRO A 21 7.05 -1.77 -10.09
N GLY A 22 7.78 -1.78 -8.98
CA GLY A 22 7.33 -1.19 -7.72
C GLY A 22 8.49 -0.88 -6.81
N GLY A 23 8.42 0.27 -6.15
CA GLY A 23 9.42 0.75 -5.20
C GLY A 23 8.91 0.88 -3.77
N TYR A 24 7.67 0.48 -3.49
CA TYR A 24 7.12 0.52 -2.14
C TYR A 24 7.63 -0.64 -1.30
N GLN A 25 7.73 -0.41 0.00
CA GLN A 25 8.10 -1.46 0.93
C GLN A 25 6.99 -2.52 0.97
N PHE A 26 7.35 -3.76 0.66
CA PHE A 26 6.42 -4.87 0.67
C PHE A 26 6.04 -5.22 2.12
N VAL A 27 4.74 -5.26 2.39
CA VAL A 27 4.21 -5.56 3.73
C VAL A 27 3.31 -6.79 3.75
N GLY A 28 2.86 -7.28 2.61
CA GLY A 28 2.03 -8.47 2.55
C GLY A 28 1.39 -8.70 1.20
N ARG A 29 0.50 -9.66 1.14
CA ARG A 29 -0.28 -10.01 -0.06
C ARG A 29 -1.76 -10.09 0.31
N THR A 30 -2.61 -9.85 -0.69
CA THR A 30 -4.06 -9.91 -0.55
C THR A 30 -4.72 -10.71 -1.67
N THR A 31 -6.03 -10.79 -1.64
CA THR A 31 -6.82 -11.32 -2.74
C THR A 31 -6.84 -10.34 -3.91
N GLN A 32 -7.49 -10.72 -5.01
CA GLN A 32 -7.58 -9.90 -6.20
C GLN A 32 -8.41 -8.64 -5.94
N VAL A 33 -7.87 -7.49 -6.36
CA VAL A 33 -8.56 -6.19 -6.36
C VAL A 33 -8.75 -5.62 -7.77
N TRP A 34 -8.23 -6.34 -8.76
CA TRP A 34 -8.31 -5.99 -10.18
C TRP A 34 -8.66 -7.23 -10.97
N ASN A 35 -9.76 -7.19 -11.75
CA ASN A 35 -10.28 -8.34 -12.49
C ASN A 35 -10.40 -8.08 -14.00
N HIS A 36 -9.30 -7.72 -14.65
CA HIS A 36 -9.28 -7.54 -16.10
C HIS A 36 -8.96 -8.82 -16.86
N ARG A 37 -8.28 -9.77 -16.22
CA ARG A 37 -7.75 -10.98 -16.89
C ARG A 37 -8.69 -12.18 -16.82
N TYR A 38 -9.65 -12.17 -15.93
CA TYR A 38 -10.52 -13.31 -15.68
C TYR A 38 -11.86 -13.14 -16.39
N PRO A 39 -12.29 -14.13 -17.19
CA PRO A 39 -13.55 -14.02 -17.94
C PRO A 39 -14.78 -14.06 -17.04
N GLN A 40 -14.65 -14.57 -15.83
CA GLN A 40 -15.71 -14.64 -14.84
C GLN A 40 -15.44 -13.62 -13.73
N GLN A 41 -16.49 -12.92 -13.35
CA GLN A 41 -16.41 -11.97 -12.25
C GLN A 41 -16.81 -12.57 -10.94
N ALA A 42 -15.93 -12.42 -9.94
CA ALA A 42 -16.26 -12.75 -8.57
C ALA A 42 -17.24 -11.73 -7.97
N PRO A 43 -18.01 -12.11 -6.95
CA PRO A 43 -18.88 -11.19 -6.22
C PRO A 43 -18.15 -9.94 -5.75
N GLY A 44 -18.83 -8.80 -5.87
CA GLY A 44 -18.29 -7.50 -5.47
C GLY A 44 -17.62 -6.70 -6.59
N PHE A 45 -17.26 -7.33 -7.71
CA PHE A 45 -16.78 -6.61 -8.89
C PHE A 45 -17.93 -6.11 -9.75
N ASP A 46 -17.77 -4.91 -10.29
CA ASP A 46 -18.70 -4.34 -11.25
C ASP A 46 -18.41 -4.93 -12.65
N PRO A 47 -19.43 -5.37 -13.40
CA PRO A 47 -19.25 -5.88 -14.77
C PRO A 47 -18.59 -4.90 -15.73
N GLU A 48 -18.76 -3.63 -15.50
CA GLU A 48 -18.25 -2.56 -16.39
C GLU A 48 -16.86 -2.08 -15.99
N HIS A 49 -16.39 -2.43 -14.79
CA HIS A 49 -15.14 -1.95 -14.25
C HIS A 49 -14.25 -3.08 -13.71
N PRO A 50 -12.97 -3.12 -14.07
CA PRO A 50 -12.06 -4.17 -13.61
C PRO A 50 -11.56 -3.98 -12.18
N TRP A 51 -11.80 -2.84 -11.55
CA TRP A 51 -11.33 -2.54 -10.19
C TRP A 51 -12.41 -2.77 -9.14
N LEU A 52 -12.00 -3.28 -8.00
CA LEU A 52 -12.87 -3.53 -6.84
C LEU A 52 -13.07 -2.26 -6.01
N LEU A 53 -11.98 -1.54 -5.74
CA LEU A 53 -11.96 -0.42 -4.82
C LEU A 53 -12.39 0.87 -5.50
N ARG A 54 -13.20 1.66 -4.81
CA ARG A 54 -13.76 2.93 -5.27
C ARG A 54 -13.31 4.06 -4.34
N PHE A 55 -13.52 5.30 -4.75
CA PHE A 55 -13.30 6.44 -3.88
C PHE A 55 -14.16 6.34 -2.62
N PHE A 56 -13.55 6.68 -1.47
CA PHE A 56 -14.14 6.64 -0.13
C PHE A 56 -14.38 5.24 0.45
N ASP A 57 -14.02 4.17 -0.26
CA ASP A 57 -14.03 2.84 0.34
C ASP A 57 -13.02 2.79 1.50
N ARG A 58 -13.45 2.18 2.61
CA ARG A 58 -12.61 1.93 3.78
C ARG A 58 -12.19 0.48 3.79
N ILE A 59 -10.88 0.25 3.87
CA ILE A 59 -10.32 -1.10 3.88
C ILE A 59 -10.08 -1.52 5.32
N LYS A 60 -10.60 -2.69 5.68
CA LYS A 60 -10.30 -3.38 6.92
C LYS A 60 -9.64 -4.70 6.62
N TRP A 61 -8.42 -4.88 7.10
CA TRP A 61 -7.67 -6.11 6.92
C TRP A 61 -8.04 -7.15 7.97
N TYR A 62 -8.07 -8.41 7.56
CA TYR A 62 -8.09 -9.54 8.46
C TYR A 62 -7.01 -10.54 8.02
N PRO A 63 -6.22 -11.10 8.96
CA PRO A 63 -5.14 -12.01 8.63
C PRO A 63 -5.71 -13.39 8.27
N VAL A 64 -5.07 -14.01 7.28
CA VAL A 64 -5.36 -15.39 6.85
C VAL A 64 -4.05 -16.15 6.65
N GLY A 65 -4.11 -17.48 6.66
CA GLY A 65 -2.98 -18.33 6.33
C GLY A 65 -2.60 -18.25 4.83
N ALA A 66 -1.39 -18.68 4.51
CA ALA A 66 -0.91 -18.64 3.13
C ALA A 66 -1.75 -19.52 2.19
N ASP A 67 -2.08 -20.75 2.62
CA ASP A 67 -2.88 -21.67 1.83
C ASP A 67 -4.31 -21.15 1.65
N GLU A 68 -4.92 -20.62 2.71
CA GLU A 68 -6.22 -19.97 2.65
C GLU A 68 -6.23 -18.81 1.66
N LEU A 69 -5.20 -17.96 1.65
CA LEU A 69 -5.08 -16.87 0.70
C LEU A 69 -5.00 -17.36 -0.75
N LEU A 70 -4.27 -18.46 -0.99
CA LEU A 70 -4.18 -19.06 -2.33
C LEU A 70 -5.52 -19.62 -2.79
N ASP A 71 -6.27 -20.28 -1.91
CA ASP A 71 -7.62 -20.76 -2.20
C ASP A 71 -8.58 -19.62 -2.50
N MET A 72 -8.58 -18.57 -1.69
CA MET A 72 -9.37 -17.34 -1.92
C MET A 72 -9.06 -16.71 -3.29
N ARG A 73 -7.79 -16.67 -3.68
CA ARG A 73 -7.37 -16.13 -4.99
C ARG A 73 -7.83 -17.02 -6.15
N ALA A 74 -7.74 -18.33 -5.99
CA ALA A 74 -8.24 -19.30 -6.97
C ALA A 74 -9.76 -19.18 -7.16
N ASP A 75 -10.51 -18.95 -6.10
CA ASP A 75 -11.94 -18.74 -6.14
C ASP A 75 -12.31 -17.45 -6.87
N VAL A 76 -11.63 -16.33 -6.59
CA VAL A 76 -11.83 -15.08 -7.32
C VAL A 76 -11.54 -15.26 -8.81
N ALA A 77 -10.46 -15.94 -9.16
CA ALA A 77 -10.12 -16.22 -10.56
C ALA A 77 -11.16 -17.08 -11.28
N ALA A 78 -11.86 -17.93 -10.55
CA ALA A 78 -12.96 -18.77 -11.06
C ALA A 78 -14.34 -18.10 -11.00
N GLY A 79 -14.41 -16.82 -10.63
CA GLY A 79 -15.67 -16.10 -10.48
C GLY A 79 -16.49 -16.52 -9.26
N ARG A 80 -15.84 -17.14 -8.28
CA ARG A 80 -16.44 -17.60 -7.04
C ARG A 80 -15.86 -16.86 -5.83
N GLY A 81 -16.42 -17.16 -4.70
CA GLY A 81 -15.84 -16.83 -3.41
C GLY A 81 -16.33 -15.54 -2.80
N ASP A 82 -16.20 -15.52 -1.49
CA ASP A 82 -16.60 -14.48 -0.56
C ASP A 82 -15.34 -13.84 0.07
N SER A 83 -14.24 -13.79 -0.67
CA SER A 83 -12.95 -13.34 -0.17
C SER A 83 -12.94 -11.86 0.22
N VAL A 84 -13.90 -11.09 -0.29
CA VAL A 84 -14.08 -9.68 0.04
C VAL A 84 -15.44 -9.47 0.68
N ARG A 85 -15.44 -9.11 1.95
CA ARG A 85 -16.67 -8.78 2.69
C ARG A 85 -16.97 -7.30 2.50
N ILE A 86 -18.02 -7.00 1.73
CA ILE A 86 -18.46 -5.64 1.48
C ILE A 86 -19.66 -5.35 2.37
N THR A 87 -19.60 -4.23 3.11
CA THR A 87 -20.69 -3.73 3.92
C THR A 87 -20.96 -2.29 3.55
N GLU A 88 -22.20 -1.97 3.27
CA GLU A 88 -22.61 -0.58 3.09
C GLU A 88 -22.62 0.17 4.42
N GLY A 89 -22.24 1.44 4.37
CA GLY A 89 -22.19 2.28 5.57
C GLY A 89 -21.88 3.73 5.24
N THR A 90 -22.02 4.58 6.23
CA THR A 90 -21.68 5.99 6.14
C THR A 90 -20.49 6.29 7.03
N PHE A 91 -19.64 7.23 6.60
CA PHE A 91 -18.58 7.77 7.45
C PHE A 91 -19.15 8.95 8.26
N SER A 92 -19.04 8.84 9.57
CA SER A 92 -19.37 9.93 10.48
C SER A 92 -18.10 10.61 10.97
N LEU A 93 -17.90 11.87 10.61
CA LEU A 93 -16.76 12.64 11.09
C LEU A 93 -16.75 12.76 12.62
N ALA A 94 -17.92 13.00 13.22
CA ALA A 94 -18.05 13.11 14.66
C ALA A 94 -17.66 11.82 15.41
N GLU A 95 -18.01 10.65 14.86
CA GLU A 95 -17.60 9.37 15.44
C GLU A 95 -16.08 9.16 15.28
N HIS A 96 -15.52 9.55 14.15
CA HIS A 96 -14.09 9.47 13.92
C HIS A 96 -13.31 10.40 14.87
N GLU A 97 -13.75 11.62 15.05
CA GLU A 97 -13.14 12.56 16.00
C GLU A 97 -13.21 12.05 17.43
N ARG A 98 -14.34 11.46 17.83
CA ARG A 98 -14.48 10.80 19.13
C ARG A 98 -13.50 9.65 19.26
N PHE A 99 -13.41 8.78 18.26
CA PHE A 99 -12.44 7.67 18.25
C PHE A 99 -11.00 8.18 18.43
N LEU A 100 -10.62 9.27 17.75
CA LEU A 100 -9.29 9.86 17.89
C LEU A 100 -9.05 10.40 19.31
N ALA A 101 -10.05 11.03 19.91
CA ALA A 101 -9.98 11.55 21.27
C ALA A 101 -9.88 10.41 22.31
N ASP A 102 -10.70 9.38 22.17
CA ASP A 102 -10.72 8.23 23.08
C ASP A 102 -9.41 7.39 23.01
N ASN A 103 -8.69 7.46 21.91
CA ASN A 103 -7.44 6.71 21.69
C ASN A 103 -6.20 7.61 21.65
N ALA A 104 -6.29 8.86 22.08
CA ALA A 104 -5.22 9.86 21.94
C ALA A 104 -3.88 9.38 22.52
N ASP A 105 -3.88 8.79 23.71
CA ASP A 105 -2.68 8.30 24.38
C ASP A 105 -2.03 7.13 23.63
N ALA A 106 -2.82 6.19 23.16
CA ALA A 106 -2.33 5.05 22.38
C ALA A 106 -1.74 5.50 21.03
N ILE A 107 -2.39 6.46 20.39
CA ILE A 107 -1.91 7.07 19.13
C ILE A 107 -0.58 7.82 19.39
N ALA A 108 -0.48 8.58 20.45
CA ALA A 108 0.74 9.31 20.81
C ALA A 108 1.89 8.33 21.11
N ALA A 109 1.65 7.28 21.88
CA ALA A 109 2.64 6.26 22.18
C ALA A 109 3.14 5.56 20.89
N SER A 110 2.23 5.20 19.97
CA SER A 110 2.58 4.59 18.70
C SER A 110 3.42 5.53 17.82
N ARG A 111 3.07 6.82 17.77
CA ARG A 111 3.85 7.82 17.02
C ARG A 111 5.26 7.98 17.58
N THR A 112 5.39 8.07 18.90
CA THR A 112 6.69 8.17 19.56
C THR A 112 7.57 6.95 19.24
N THR A 113 7.02 5.76 19.26
CA THR A 113 7.74 4.52 18.88
C THR A 113 8.21 4.57 17.44
N MET A 114 7.35 5.01 16.51
CA MET A 114 7.72 5.14 15.10
C MET A 114 8.79 6.21 14.87
N GLU A 115 8.69 7.36 15.54
CA GLU A 115 9.66 8.45 15.43
C GLU A 115 11.04 8.01 15.92
N TYR A 116 11.07 7.30 17.05
CA TYR A 116 12.31 6.74 17.59
C TYR A 116 12.96 5.76 16.61
N ALA A 117 12.19 4.79 16.09
CA ALA A 117 12.68 3.81 15.13
C ALA A 117 13.18 4.46 13.83
N ARG A 118 12.50 5.49 13.35
CA ARG A 118 12.94 6.26 12.16
C ARG A 118 14.23 7.05 12.42
N ALA A 119 14.37 7.64 13.59
CA ALA A 119 15.57 8.37 13.96
C ALA A 119 16.78 7.43 14.05
N GLU A 120 16.62 6.29 14.71
CA GLU A 120 17.64 5.25 14.81
C GLU A 120 18.08 4.71 13.43
N GLU A 121 17.12 4.44 12.55
CA GLU A 121 17.42 3.97 11.19
C GLU A 121 18.14 5.04 10.36
N ARG A 122 17.71 6.29 10.45
CA ARG A 122 18.37 7.42 9.77
C ARG A 122 19.79 7.61 10.25
N GLU A 123 20.06 7.45 11.54
CA GLU A 123 21.41 7.50 12.09
C GLU A 123 22.28 6.36 11.52
N ARG A 124 21.76 5.14 11.47
CA ARG A 124 22.45 4.01 10.83
C ARG A 124 22.82 4.28 9.39
N TRP A 125 21.90 4.83 8.59
CA TRP A 125 22.18 5.20 7.20
C TRP A 125 23.20 6.32 7.09
N SER A 126 23.15 7.30 7.97
CA SER A 126 24.15 8.36 8.02
C SER A 126 25.55 7.83 8.31
N LEU A 127 25.68 6.94 9.29
CA LEU A 127 26.94 6.29 9.64
C LEU A 127 27.46 5.37 8.54
N ALA A 128 26.56 4.73 7.78
CA ALA A 128 26.89 3.91 6.63
C ALA A 128 27.27 4.73 5.37
N GLY A 129 27.14 6.06 5.40
CA GLY A 129 27.45 6.94 4.26
C GLY A 129 26.40 6.94 3.14
N GLU A 130 25.20 6.39 3.37
CA GLU A 130 24.15 6.27 2.36
C GLU A 130 23.69 7.63 1.80
N PHE A 131 23.78 8.71 2.58
CA PHE A 131 23.40 10.04 2.14
C PHE A 131 24.47 10.76 1.31
N THR A 132 25.75 10.40 1.46
CA THR A 132 26.86 11.04 0.74
C THR A 132 26.87 10.74 -0.76
N THR A 133 26.39 9.57 -1.15
CA THR A 133 26.29 9.17 -2.57
C THR A 133 25.27 10.00 -3.33
N THR A 134 24.22 10.47 -2.68
CA THR A 134 23.14 11.28 -3.31
C THR A 134 23.62 12.71 -3.57
N GLU A 135 24.44 13.29 -2.69
CA GLU A 135 24.98 14.64 -2.85
C GLU A 135 26.03 14.69 -3.98
N GLN A 136 26.85 13.66 -4.13
CA GLN A 136 27.84 13.56 -5.21
C GLN A 136 27.19 13.45 -6.60
N ASN A 137 26.04 12.78 -6.72
CA ASN A 137 25.30 12.67 -7.96
C ASN A 137 24.57 13.98 -8.34
N GLN A 138 24.22 14.84 -7.38
CA GLN A 138 23.60 16.13 -7.66
C GLN A 138 24.60 17.19 -8.09
N THR A 139 25.85 17.13 -7.62
CA THR A 139 26.91 18.07 -7.99
C THR A 139 27.63 17.70 -9.30
N GLY A 140 27.51 16.46 -9.77
CA GLY A 140 28.15 15.97 -11.01
C GLY A 140 27.40 16.32 -12.31
N ASN A 141 26.21 16.87 -12.26
CA ASN A 141 25.39 17.17 -13.46
C ASN A 141 25.25 18.67 -13.78
N SER A 142 26.25 19.46 -13.47
CA SER A 142 26.41 20.80 -14.04
C SER A 142 27.29 20.75 -15.27
N ASP A 143 26.69 20.39 -16.40
CA ASP A 143 27.31 20.44 -17.72
C ASP A 143 27.62 21.91 -18.11
N PRO A 144 28.86 22.30 -18.38
CA PRO A 144 29.15 23.64 -18.82
C PRO A 144 28.73 23.77 -20.29
N LYS A 145 27.76 24.64 -20.52
CA LYS A 145 27.19 25.00 -21.82
C LYS A 145 28.26 25.09 -22.91
N GLY A 146 28.14 24.21 -23.90
CA GLY A 146 28.85 24.33 -25.15
C GLY A 146 28.50 25.67 -25.84
N LYS A 147 29.52 26.47 -26.09
CA LYS A 147 29.45 27.60 -27.00
C LYS A 147 29.29 27.04 -28.40
N VAL A 148 28.20 27.37 -29.05
CA VAL A 148 28.04 27.25 -30.48
C VAL A 148 28.68 28.47 -31.15
N ALA A 149 29.63 28.23 -32.02
CA ALA A 149 30.17 29.21 -32.92
C ALA A 149 29.32 29.20 -34.21
#